data_5b7794a229a49f117f581e1e70c97229
#
_entry.id   5b7794a229a49f117f581e1e70c97229
#
_cell.length_a   1.000
_cell.length_b   1.000
_cell.length_c   1.000
_cell.angle_alpha   90.00
_cell.angle_beta   90.00
_cell.angle_gamma   90.00
#
_symmetry.space_group_name_H-M   'P 1'
#
loop_
_entity.id
_entity.type
_entity.pdbx_description
1 polymer ?
#
loop_
_entity_poly.entity_id
_entity_poly.type
_entity_poly.pdbx_seq_one_letter_code
_entity_poly.pdbx_strand_id
1 'polypeptide(L)'
;LRSREFLWQEGHTAHATAEEAEARTIQMLNLYADFCEDVLAMPVIRGQKTEKEKFAGAEATYTIEALMHDGKALQSGTSHNFGDGFAKAFGIQFTDKDNKLKYVHQTSWGMTTRLIGAIIMVHGDNSGLVLPPKVAPTQVMIIPIMQKKAGVLEKAAELREKLGAFRVKVDDSDKSPGWKFSEQEMRGIPIRDEIEAKVGELLETIQKDMFERAKAHRDSHTHAALNWDEFKNIIDNEQGFVKAMWCGETACEEAIKDETGASTRCMPFAQEHLSDVCVHCGKPAKKMVYFGRAY
;
A
#
# COMPACT_ATOMS: atom_id res chain seq x y z
N LEU A 1 7.12 -11.78 2.02
CA LEU A 1 7.04 -10.58 1.17
C LEU A 1 7.92 -10.66 -0.10
N ARG A 2 8.92 -11.49 -0.11
CA ARG A 2 9.75 -11.77 -1.29
C ARG A 2 9.68 -13.25 -1.65
N SER A 3 9.34 -13.55 -2.90
CA SER A 3 9.29 -14.89 -3.45
C SER A 3 9.97 -14.92 -4.81
N ARG A 4 10.35 -16.12 -5.28
CA ARG A 4 10.93 -16.30 -6.63
C ARG A 4 9.89 -16.12 -7.72
N GLU A 5 8.64 -16.44 -7.42
CA GLU A 5 7.50 -16.35 -8.32
C GLU A 5 6.36 -15.66 -7.59
N PHE A 6 5.66 -14.75 -8.27
CA PHE A 6 4.52 -14.01 -7.74
C PHE A 6 3.54 -13.66 -8.86
N LEU A 7 2.28 -13.59 -8.51
CA LEU A 7 1.26 -13.04 -9.39
C LEU A 7 1.25 -11.52 -9.26
N TRP A 8 0.98 -10.84 -10.34
CA TRP A 8 0.88 -9.40 -10.36
C TRP A 8 -0.14 -8.91 -11.39
N GLN A 9 -0.61 -7.70 -11.18
CA GLN A 9 -1.30 -6.92 -12.18
C GLN A 9 -0.27 -5.95 -12.77
N GLU A 10 -0.19 -5.92 -14.06
CA GLU A 10 0.63 -4.99 -14.81
C GLU A 10 -0.20 -4.37 -15.94
N GLY A 11 0.07 -3.10 -16.23
CA GLY A 11 -0.53 -2.42 -17.36
C GLY A 11 0.51 -1.63 -18.14
N HIS A 12 0.28 -1.50 -19.45
CA HIS A 12 1.13 -0.75 -20.37
C HIS A 12 0.26 0.09 -21.27
N THR A 13 0.69 1.33 -21.54
CA THR A 13 0.04 2.19 -22.54
C THR A 13 1.07 2.92 -23.39
N ALA A 14 0.64 3.31 -24.58
CA ALA A 14 1.38 4.13 -25.52
C ALA A 14 0.57 5.40 -25.83
N HIS A 15 1.26 6.53 -25.88
CA HIS A 15 0.67 7.85 -26.00
C HIS A 15 1.36 8.64 -27.12
N ALA A 16 0.62 9.57 -27.70
CA ALA A 16 1.13 10.43 -28.76
C ALA A 16 2.08 11.53 -28.23
N THR A 17 1.90 11.96 -26.96
CA THR A 17 2.68 13.02 -26.36
C THR A 17 3.23 12.64 -24.99
N ALA A 18 4.27 13.35 -24.56
CA ALA A 18 4.88 13.19 -23.24
C ALA A 18 3.87 13.55 -22.11
N GLU A 19 3.07 14.59 -22.33
CA GLU A 19 2.07 15.06 -21.37
C GLU A 19 0.98 14.02 -21.13
N GLU A 20 0.51 13.35 -22.20
CA GLU A 20 -0.47 12.26 -22.09
C GLU A 20 0.11 11.07 -21.31
N ALA A 21 1.37 10.73 -21.57
CA ALA A 21 2.08 9.65 -20.86
C ALA A 21 2.24 9.98 -19.37
N GLU A 22 2.68 11.21 -19.05
CA GLU A 22 2.82 11.64 -17.66
C GLU A 22 1.48 11.66 -16.94
N ALA A 23 0.43 12.21 -17.54
CA ALA A 23 -0.91 12.23 -16.97
C ALA A 23 -1.42 10.80 -16.67
N ARG A 24 -1.17 9.84 -17.57
CA ARG A 24 -1.52 8.42 -17.36
C ARG A 24 -0.71 7.81 -16.22
N THR A 25 0.58 8.10 -16.15
CA THR A 25 1.47 7.60 -15.09
C THR A 25 0.97 8.03 -13.72
N ILE A 26 0.65 9.31 -13.55
CA ILE A 26 0.11 9.85 -12.29
C ILE A 26 -1.30 9.32 -12.00
N GLN A 27 -2.15 9.18 -13.01
CA GLN A 27 -3.49 8.59 -12.86
C GLN A 27 -3.42 7.18 -12.26
N MET A 28 -2.51 6.34 -12.77
CA MET A 28 -2.39 4.95 -12.30
C MET A 28 -1.74 4.86 -10.92
N LEU A 29 -0.80 5.75 -10.61
CA LEU A 29 -0.29 5.87 -9.25
C LEU A 29 -1.41 6.19 -8.24
N ASN A 30 -2.25 7.17 -8.56
CA ASN A 30 -3.36 7.56 -7.70
C ASN A 30 -4.38 6.43 -7.56
N LEU A 31 -4.73 5.72 -8.65
CA LEU A 31 -5.62 4.56 -8.59
C LEU A 31 -5.10 3.48 -7.63
N TYR A 32 -3.80 3.21 -7.66
CA TYR A 32 -3.19 2.25 -6.74
C TYR A 32 -3.20 2.74 -5.29
N ALA A 33 -2.98 4.03 -5.08
CA ALA A 33 -3.05 4.60 -3.75
C ALA A 33 -4.47 4.57 -3.19
N ASP A 34 -5.46 4.96 -3.99
CA ASP A 34 -6.87 4.91 -3.62
C ASP A 34 -7.32 3.47 -3.34
N PHE A 35 -6.86 2.49 -4.13
CA PHE A 35 -7.09 1.08 -3.84
C PHE A 35 -6.50 0.65 -2.49
N CYS A 36 -5.28 1.03 -2.18
CA CYS A 36 -4.66 0.72 -0.89
C CYS A 36 -5.43 1.37 0.27
N GLU A 37 -5.81 2.63 0.13
CA GLU A 37 -6.47 3.40 1.19
C GLU A 37 -7.93 2.99 1.37
N ASP A 38 -8.70 2.94 0.28
CA ASP A 38 -10.14 2.71 0.32
C ASP A 38 -10.52 1.24 0.47
N VAL A 39 -9.76 0.33 -0.16
CA VAL A 39 -10.11 -1.09 -0.21
C VAL A 39 -9.32 -1.90 0.80
N LEU A 40 -7.99 -1.67 0.90
CA LEU A 40 -7.12 -2.39 1.81
C LEU A 40 -7.03 -1.73 3.20
N ALA A 41 -7.63 -0.55 3.40
CA ALA A 41 -7.53 0.26 4.61
C ALA A 41 -6.06 0.53 5.02
N MET A 42 -5.18 0.65 4.03
CA MET A 42 -3.73 0.77 4.20
C MET A 42 -3.27 2.15 3.71
N PRO A 43 -2.90 3.08 4.61
CA PRO A 43 -2.45 4.42 4.24
C PRO A 43 -1.06 4.36 3.58
N VAL A 44 -0.90 5.09 2.48
CA VAL A 44 0.35 5.11 1.70
C VAL A 44 0.87 6.54 1.52
N ILE A 45 2.18 6.65 1.26
CA ILE A 45 2.85 7.89 0.87
C ILE A 45 3.12 7.81 -0.62
N ARG A 46 2.67 8.82 -1.37
CA ARG A 46 2.85 8.94 -2.82
C ARG A 46 4.06 9.83 -3.11
N GLY A 47 4.90 9.43 -4.03
CA GLY A 47 6.04 10.26 -4.43
C GLY A 47 6.82 9.69 -5.59
N GLN A 48 7.83 10.46 -6.02
CA GLN A 48 8.75 10.11 -7.08
C GLN A 48 9.99 9.41 -6.50
N LYS A 49 10.49 8.38 -7.17
CA LYS A 49 11.79 7.76 -6.87
C LYS A 49 12.94 8.67 -7.25
N THR A 50 14.05 8.55 -6.53
CA THR A 50 15.32 9.18 -6.91
C THR A 50 15.86 8.57 -8.20
N GLU A 51 16.84 9.23 -8.83
CA GLU A 51 17.50 8.71 -10.04
C GLU A 51 18.10 7.33 -9.85
N LYS A 52 18.61 7.04 -8.64
CA LYS A 52 19.15 5.73 -8.26
C LYS A 52 18.10 4.64 -8.10
N GLU A 53 16.97 4.99 -7.50
CA GLU A 53 15.92 4.01 -7.16
C GLU A 53 14.83 3.88 -8.26
N LYS A 54 14.86 4.71 -9.29
CA LYS A 54 13.93 4.61 -10.41
C LYS A 54 14.17 3.36 -11.24
N PHE A 55 13.17 2.91 -11.95
CA PHE A 55 13.29 1.80 -12.90
C PHE A 55 14.29 2.16 -14.01
N ALA A 56 15.22 1.25 -14.30
CA ALA A 56 16.25 1.45 -15.32
C ALA A 56 15.61 1.69 -16.71
N GLY A 57 15.95 2.80 -17.34
CA GLY A 57 15.38 3.22 -18.63
C GLY A 57 14.09 4.04 -18.53
N ALA A 58 13.50 4.23 -17.35
CA ALA A 58 12.40 5.16 -17.15
C ALA A 58 12.91 6.59 -17.07
N GLU A 59 12.16 7.55 -17.60
CA GLU A 59 12.37 8.98 -17.34
C GLU A 59 11.98 9.34 -15.92
N ALA A 60 10.84 8.78 -15.45
CA ALA A 60 10.39 8.92 -14.08
C ALA A 60 9.76 7.62 -13.57
N THR A 61 9.96 7.34 -12.28
CA THR A 61 9.27 6.27 -11.54
C THR A 61 8.59 6.89 -10.34
N TYR A 62 7.30 6.62 -10.21
CA TYR A 62 6.50 7.00 -9.06
C TYR A 62 6.16 5.75 -8.23
N THR A 63 5.97 5.94 -6.94
CA THR A 63 5.74 4.84 -5.99
C THR A 63 4.71 5.21 -4.96
N ILE A 64 4.06 4.19 -4.42
CA ILE A 64 3.32 4.25 -3.16
C ILE A 64 4.04 3.41 -2.12
N GLU A 65 4.28 4.00 -0.95
CA GLU A 65 5.03 3.39 0.15
C GLU A 65 4.14 3.27 1.39
N ALA A 66 4.04 2.07 1.94
CA ALA A 66 3.36 1.80 3.20
C ALA A 66 4.35 1.56 4.34
N LEU A 67 3.93 1.76 5.58
CA LEU A 67 4.68 1.41 6.77
C LEU A 67 4.07 0.16 7.40
N MET A 68 4.90 -0.85 7.65
CA MET A 68 4.50 -2.09 8.30
C MET A 68 4.59 -1.95 9.83
N HIS A 69 3.94 -2.85 10.57
CA HIS A 69 3.90 -2.81 12.04
C HIS A 69 5.28 -2.87 12.71
N ASP A 70 6.25 -3.49 12.04
CA ASP A 70 7.63 -3.57 12.52
C ASP A 70 8.49 -2.35 12.12
N GLY A 71 7.87 -1.25 11.70
CA GLY A 71 8.53 -0.01 11.33
C GLY A 71 9.29 -0.03 10.01
N LYS A 72 9.17 -1.11 9.20
CA LYS A 72 9.82 -1.16 7.88
C LYS A 72 8.90 -0.66 6.79
N ALA A 73 9.52 0.00 5.81
CA ALA A 73 8.84 0.47 4.62
C ALA A 73 8.58 -0.67 3.62
N LEU A 74 7.41 -0.63 2.98
CA LEU A 74 7.05 -1.54 1.90
C LEU A 74 6.60 -0.77 0.67
N GLN A 75 7.33 -0.93 -0.43
CA GLN A 75 6.87 -0.48 -1.74
C GLN A 75 5.63 -1.29 -2.14
N SER A 76 4.49 -0.61 -2.25
CA SER A 76 3.18 -1.24 -2.44
C SER A 76 2.71 -1.21 -3.90
N GLY A 77 3.25 -0.33 -4.71
CA GLY A 77 2.98 -0.24 -6.14
C GLY A 77 3.86 0.81 -6.80
N THR A 78 4.03 0.69 -8.12
CA THR A 78 4.82 1.65 -8.92
C THR A 78 4.10 2.01 -10.21
N SER A 79 4.38 3.20 -10.72
CA SER A 79 3.97 3.66 -12.03
C SER A 79 5.16 4.35 -12.71
N HIS A 80 5.41 4.01 -13.98
CA HIS A 80 6.60 4.41 -14.70
C HIS A 80 6.23 5.20 -15.96
N ASN A 81 6.92 6.32 -16.16
CA ASN A 81 6.98 7.01 -17.44
C ASN A 81 8.31 6.67 -18.10
N PHE A 82 8.25 6.00 -19.26
CA PHE A 82 9.45 5.62 -20.02
C PHE A 82 9.83 6.66 -21.07
N GLY A 83 9.01 7.70 -21.27
CA GLY A 83 9.17 8.59 -22.41
C GLY A 83 9.13 7.82 -23.73
N ASP A 84 9.94 8.22 -24.69
CA ASP A 84 10.06 7.57 -26.01
C ASP A 84 11.33 6.70 -26.13
N GLY A 85 12.11 6.53 -25.08
CA GLY A 85 13.40 5.84 -25.11
C GLY A 85 13.30 4.39 -25.60
N PHE A 86 12.42 3.58 -25.02
CA PHE A 86 12.21 2.21 -25.47
C PHE A 86 11.54 2.15 -26.84
N ALA A 87 10.64 3.08 -27.15
CA ALA A 87 10.02 3.15 -28.46
C ALA A 87 11.05 3.39 -29.58
N LYS A 88 12.04 4.25 -29.33
CA LYS A 88 13.18 4.48 -30.25
C LYS A 88 14.05 3.23 -30.38
N ALA A 89 14.35 2.56 -29.27
CA ALA A 89 15.19 1.36 -29.28
C ALA A 89 14.55 0.19 -30.04
N PHE A 90 13.22 0.05 -29.95
CA PHE A 90 12.45 -1.04 -30.59
C PHE A 90 11.76 -0.65 -31.88
N GLY A 91 11.88 0.61 -32.34
CA GLY A 91 11.25 1.10 -33.56
C GLY A 91 9.73 1.21 -33.50
N ILE A 92 9.16 1.47 -32.31
CA ILE A 92 7.70 1.55 -32.12
C ILE A 92 7.22 2.95 -32.47
N GLN A 93 6.57 3.07 -33.64
CA GLN A 93 6.12 4.33 -34.22
C GLN A 93 4.63 4.31 -34.54
N PHE A 94 4.04 5.48 -34.62
CA PHE A 94 2.68 5.69 -35.12
C PHE A 94 2.65 6.85 -36.12
N THR A 95 1.63 6.89 -36.95
CA THR A 95 1.38 8.02 -37.82
C THR A 95 0.53 9.05 -37.09
N ASP A 96 1.09 10.23 -36.87
CA ASP A 96 0.41 11.33 -36.21
C ASP A 96 -0.62 12.02 -37.12
N LYS A 97 -1.44 12.91 -36.55
CA LYS A 97 -2.45 13.71 -37.27
C LYS A 97 -1.90 14.50 -38.45
N ASP A 98 -0.63 14.86 -38.38
CA ASP A 98 0.10 15.56 -39.44
C ASP A 98 0.65 14.60 -40.55
N ASN A 99 0.25 13.33 -40.50
CA ASN A 99 0.72 12.27 -41.40
C ASN A 99 2.24 12.03 -41.33
N LYS A 100 2.84 12.24 -40.16
CA LYS A 100 4.26 12.00 -39.87
C LYS A 100 4.43 10.82 -38.93
N LEU A 101 5.47 10.04 -39.14
CA LEU A 101 5.89 8.99 -38.22
C LEU A 101 6.53 9.62 -36.97
N LYS A 102 6.04 9.25 -35.80
CA LYS A 102 6.57 9.65 -34.49
C LYS A 102 6.73 8.43 -33.60
N TYR A 103 7.67 8.47 -32.67
CA TYR A 103 7.79 7.46 -31.62
C TYR A 103 6.73 7.69 -30.54
N VAL A 104 6.20 6.60 -30.01
CA VAL A 104 5.23 6.66 -28.93
C VAL A 104 5.92 6.94 -27.60
N HIS A 105 5.25 7.65 -26.69
CA HIS A 105 5.61 7.74 -25.28
C HIS A 105 4.95 6.58 -24.52
N GLN A 106 5.74 5.83 -23.75
CA GLN A 106 5.28 4.60 -23.12
C GLN A 106 5.18 4.75 -21.62
N THR A 107 4.20 4.10 -21.03
CA THR A 107 4.03 4.00 -19.59
C THR A 107 3.79 2.58 -19.17
N SER A 108 4.13 2.25 -17.92
CA SER A 108 3.68 1.03 -17.27
C SER A 108 3.40 1.25 -15.79
N TRP A 109 2.65 0.33 -15.21
CA TRP A 109 2.40 0.30 -13.77
C TRP A 109 2.24 -1.12 -13.30
N GLY A 110 2.56 -1.37 -12.02
CA GLY A 110 2.53 -2.72 -11.47
C GLY A 110 2.21 -2.78 -9.99
N MET A 111 1.40 -3.79 -9.63
CA MET A 111 1.06 -4.14 -8.26
C MET A 111 1.03 -5.66 -8.13
N THR A 112 1.57 -6.21 -7.04
CA THR A 112 1.77 -7.65 -6.90
C THR A 112 1.03 -8.23 -5.71
N THR A 113 0.98 -9.56 -5.61
CA THR A 113 0.48 -10.30 -4.44
C THR A 113 1.28 -10.03 -3.15
N ARG A 114 2.35 -9.24 -3.20
CA ARG A 114 3.00 -8.67 -2.00
C ARG A 114 2.01 -7.97 -1.07
N LEU A 115 0.95 -7.37 -1.62
CA LEU A 115 -0.07 -6.68 -0.84
C LEU A 115 -0.86 -7.61 0.10
N ILE A 116 -0.94 -8.90 -0.17
CA ILE A 116 -1.51 -9.88 0.77
C ILE A 116 -0.67 -9.89 2.06
N GLY A 117 0.66 -9.97 1.91
CA GLY A 117 1.55 -9.84 3.05
C GLY A 117 1.46 -8.46 3.74
N ALA A 118 1.28 -7.39 2.96
CA ALA A 118 1.10 -6.05 3.51
C ALA A 118 -0.14 -5.94 4.40
N ILE A 119 -1.30 -6.45 3.95
CA ILE A 119 -2.54 -6.47 4.75
C ILE A 119 -2.33 -7.21 6.06
N ILE A 120 -1.68 -8.37 6.03
CA ILE A 120 -1.38 -9.18 7.21
C ILE A 120 -0.50 -8.38 8.18
N MET A 121 0.53 -7.71 7.68
CA MET A 121 1.49 -6.97 8.51
C MET A 121 0.96 -5.62 9.01
N VAL A 122 0.00 -5.01 8.33
CA VAL A 122 -0.60 -3.74 8.76
C VAL A 122 -1.75 -3.97 9.73
N HIS A 123 -2.54 -5.02 9.56
CA HIS A 123 -3.80 -5.20 10.29
C HIS A 123 -3.81 -6.41 11.22
N GLY A 124 -3.04 -7.45 10.94
CA GLY A 124 -2.99 -8.66 11.77
C GLY A 124 -2.56 -8.39 13.20
N ASP A 125 -3.01 -9.21 14.12
CA ASP A 125 -2.66 -9.16 15.52
C ASP A 125 -2.26 -10.55 16.06
N ASN A 126 -2.12 -10.67 17.39
CA ASN A 126 -1.73 -11.93 18.02
C ASN A 126 -2.79 -13.04 17.94
N SER A 127 -4.04 -12.69 17.65
CA SER A 127 -5.14 -13.65 17.46
C SER A 127 -5.18 -14.21 16.04
N GLY A 128 -4.56 -13.52 15.06
CA GLY A 128 -4.49 -13.99 13.69
C GLY A 128 -4.67 -12.89 12.63
N LEU A 129 -5.39 -13.24 11.56
CA LEU A 129 -5.70 -12.30 10.49
C LEU A 129 -6.74 -11.28 10.95
N VAL A 130 -6.58 -10.03 10.51
CA VAL A 130 -7.61 -9.00 10.58
C VAL A 130 -7.78 -8.44 9.17
N LEU A 131 -8.90 -8.77 8.53
CA LEU A 131 -9.10 -8.42 7.12
C LEU A 131 -10.06 -7.24 6.99
N PRO A 132 -9.69 -6.22 6.19
CA PRO A 132 -10.62 -5.15 5.86
C PRO A 132 -11.91 -5.71 5.26
N PRO A 133 -13.09 -5.26 5.68
CA PRO A 133 -14.37 -5.79 5.20
C PRO A 133 -14.51 -5.82 3.68
N LYS A 134 -13.95 -4.84 2.97
CA LYS A 134 -14.01 -4.80 1.50
C LYS A 134 -13.30 -5.96 0.82
N VAL A 135 -12.25 -6.53 1.40
CA VAL A 135 -11.49 -7.67 0.84
C VAL A 135 -11.75 -8.99 1.56
N ALA A 136 -12.35 -8.99 2.74
CA ALA A 136 -12.61 -10.20 3.50
C ALA A 136 -13.46 -11.19 2.69
N PRO A 137 -13.04 -12.46 2.48
CA PRO A 137 -13.83 -13.47 1.76
C PRO A 137 -15.16 -13.77 2.43
N THR A 138 -15.24 -13.53 3.73
CA THR A 138 -16.45 -13.64 4.55
C THR A 138 -16.58 -12.35 5.36
N GLN A 139 -17.66 -11.60 5.12
CA GLN A 139 -17.96 -10.37 5.84
C GLN A 139 -18.79 -10.64 7.09
N VAL A 140 -19.62 -11.65 7.04
CA VAL A 140 -20.50 -12.06 8.14
C VAL A 140 -20.45 -13.57 8.28
N MET A 141 -20.21 -14.05 9.51
CA MET A 141 -20.31 -15.45 9.87
C MET A 141 -21.45 -15.64 10.84
N ILE A 142 -22.42 -16.45 10.48
CA ILE A 142 -23.52 -16.86 11.35
C ILE A 142 -23.12 -18.17 12.04
N ILE A 143 -23.07 -18.16 13.37
CA ILE A 143 -22.77 -19.35 14.18
C ILE A 143 -24.01 -19.75 14.97
N PRO A 144 -24.79 -20.79 14.51
CA PRO A 144 -25.96 -21.25 15.23
C PRO A 144 -25.53 -21.91 16.54
N ILE A 145 -25.92 -21.33 17.67
CA ILE A 145 -25.73 -21.93 18.98
C ILE A 145 -26.91 -22.88 19.25
N MET A 146 -26.62 -24.05 19.78
CA MET A 146 -27.63 -25.10 19.99
C MET A 146 -28.36 -25.55 18.71
N GLN A 147 -27.60 -25.73 17.63
CA GLN A 147 -28.11 -26.04 16.28
C GLN A 147 -29.03 -27.29 16.21
N LYS A 148 -28.98 -28.18 17.22
CA LYS A 148 -29.89 -29.34 17.33
C LYS A 148 -31.28 -28.98 17.83
N LYS A 149 -31.49 -27.76 18.33
CA LYS A 149 -32.81 -27.28 18.75
C LYS A 149 -33.60 -26.88 17.49
N ALA A 150 -34.90 -27.33 17.47
CA ALA A 150 -35.80 -27.00 16.36
C ALA A 150 -35.88 -25.47 16.11
N GLY A 151 -35.87 -25.07 14.85
CA GLY A 151 -35.97 -23.67 14.42
C GLY A 151 -34.65 -22.89 14.38
N VAL A 152 -33.55 -23.43 14.93
CA VAL A 152 -32.26 -22.68 14.98
C VAL A 152 -31.60 -22.61 13.60
N LEU A 153 -31.52 -23.74 12.89
CA LEU A 153 -30.92 -23.77 11.55
C LEU A 153 -31.81 -23.06 10.52
N GLU A 154 -33.13 -23.19 10.66
CA GLU A 154 -34.09 -22.47 9.82
C GLU A 154 -33.91 -20.94 9.99
N LYS A 155 -33.74 -20.47 11.23
CA LYS A 155 -33.51 -19.07 11.51
C LYS A 155 -32.13 -18.56 10.97
N ALA A 156 -31.10 -19.39 11.06
CA ALA A 156 -29.81 -19.10 10.49
C ALA A 156 -29.89 -18.96 8.94
N ALA A 157 -30.64 -19.83 8.30
CA ALA A 157 -30.89 -19.76 6.86
C ALA A 157 -31.66 -18.48 6.46
N GLU A 158 -32.70 -18.12 7.21
CA GLU A 158 -33.46 -16.88 7.01
C GLU A 158 -32.55 -15.64 7.14
N LEU A 159 -31.69 -15.60 8.17
CA LEU A 159 -30.75 -14.52 8.37
C LEU A 159 -29.74 -14.43 7.21
N ARG A 160 -29.20 -15.56 6.76
CA ARG A 160 -28.31 -15.61 5.60
C ARG A 160 -28.96 -15.02 4.35
N GLU A 161 -30.23 -15.36 4.11
CA GLU A 161 -30.99 -14.84 2.97
C GLU A 161 -31.21 -13.32 3.10
N LYS A 162 -31.60 -12.84 4.28
CA LYS A 162 -31.76 -11.39 4.54
C LYS A 162 -30.48 -10.60 4.34
N LEU A 163 -29.32 -11.21 4.63
CA LEU A 163 -28.00 -10.61 4.49
C LEU A 163 -27.36 -10.89 3.11
N GLY A 164 -28.13 -11.29 2.12
CA GLY A 164 -27.64 -11.72 0.80
C GLY A 164 -26.85 -10.66 0.01
N ALA A 165 -26.92 -9.38 0.40
CA ALA A 165 -26.08 -8.32 -0.15
C ALA A 165 -24.60 -8.39 0.32
N PHE A 166 -24.30 -9.20 1.34
CA PHE A 166 -22.98 -9.38 1.91
C PHE A 166 -22.43 -10.77 1.62
N ARG A 167 -21.12 -10.97 1.81
CA ARG A 167 -20.48 -12.29 1.75
C ARG A 167 -20.69 -13.02 3.07
N VAL A 168 -21.80 -13.74 3.18
CA VAL A 168 -22.27 -14.43 4.40
C VAL A 168 -21.97 -15.91 4.33
N LYS A 169 -21.48 -16.48 5.42
CA LYS A 169 -21.38 -17.92 5.64
C LYS A 169 -22.09 -18.32 6.91
N VAL A 170 -22.54 -19.59 6.98
CA VAL A 170 -23.08 -20.22 8.17
C VAL A 170 -22.12 -21.32 8.58
N ASP A 171 -21.73 -21.37 9.86
CA ASP A 171 -20.94 -22.48 10.40
C ASP A 171 -21.88 -23.41 11.18
N ASP A 172 -22.44 -24.39 10.47
CA ASP A 172 -23.31 -25.46 10.97
C ASP A 172 -22.54 -26.72 11.32
N SER A 173 -21.21 -26.69 11.39
CA SER A 173 -20.37 -27.82 11.79
C SER A 173 -20.70 -28.32 13.21
N ASP A 174 -20.32 -29.57 13.53
CA ASP A 174 -20.50 -30.15 14.87
C ASP A 174 -19.48 -29.70 15.92
N LYS A 175 -18.65 -28.68 15.60
CA LYS A 175 -17.68 -28.11 16.54
C LYS A 175 -18.37 -27.33 17.65
N SER A 176 -17.71 -27.23 18.81
CA SER A 176 -18.22 -26.42 19.92
C SER A 176 -18.30 -24.92 19.54
N PRO A 177 -19.25 -24.16 20.12
CA PRO A 177 -19.35 -22.73 19.86
C PRO A 177 -18.02 -21.97 20.09
N GLY A 178 -17.33 -22.24 21.21
CA GLY A 178 -16.05 -21.62 21.52
C GLY A 178 -14.99 -21.89 20.44
N TRP A 179 -14.90 -23.10 19.92
CA TRP A 179 -14.01 -23.43 18.80
C TRP A 179 -14.37 -22.63 17.53
N LYS A 180 -15.67 -22.57 17.21
CA LYS A 180 -16.15 -21.82 16.04
C LYS A 180 -15.80 -20.34 16.15
N PHE A 181 -15.98 -19.72 17.32
CA PHE A 181 -15.61 -18.32 17.53
C PHE A 181 -14.10 -18.10 17.34
N SER A 182 -13.26 -18.88 18.01
CA SER A 182 -11.81 -18.76 17.90
C SER A 182 -11.31 -19.00 16.47
N GLU A 183 -11.88 -19.94 15.73
CA GLU A 183 -11.54 -20.22 14.35
C GLU A 183 -11.87 -19.03 13.42
N GLN A 184 -13.03 -18.40 13.62
CA GLN A 184 -13.43 -17.25 12.79
C GLN A 184 -12.63 -15.99 13.15
N GLU A 185 -12.30 -15.80 14.41
CA GLU A 185 -11.41 -14.73 14.88
C GLU A 185 -10.02 -14.87 14.23
N MET A 186 -9.42 -16.06 14.30
CA MET A 186 -8.13 -16.34 13.64
C MET A 186 -8.15 -16.08 12.13
N ARG A 187 -9.28 -16.27 11.48
CA ARG A 187 -9.50 -15.99 10.05
C ARG A 187 -9.80 -14.51 9.74
N GLY A 188 -9.84 -13.65 10.75
CA GLY A 188 -10.04 -12.22 10.61
C GLY A 188 -11.49 -11.79 10.40
N ILE A 189 -12.45 -12.61 10.84
CA ILE A 189 -13.87 -12.25 10.81
C ILE A 189 -14.20 -11.59 12.15
N PRO A 190 -14.64 -10.32 12.18
CA PRO A 190 -14.98 -9.63 13.42
C PRO A 190 -16.13 -10.34 14.14
N ILE A 191 -15.94 -10.62 15.43
CA ILE A 191 -16.97 -11.22 16.30
C ILE A 191 -17.69 -10.10 17.05
N ARG A 192 -19.01 -10.02 16.93
CA ARG A 192 -19.86 -9.14 17.73
C ARG A 192 -21.20 -9.82 18.05
N ASP A 193 -21.73 -9.53 19.24
CA ASP A 193 -22.93 -10.18 19.79
C ASP A 193 -24.25 -9.59 19.27
N GLU A 194 -24.25 -8.41 18.64
CA GLU A 194 -25.45 -7.72 18.19
C GLU A 194 -25.55 -7.66 16.64
N ILE A 195 -26.50 -8.41 16.10
CA ILE A 195 -26.79 -8.41 14.66
C ILE A 195 -28.30 -8.26 14.47
N GLU A 196 -28.79 -7.08 14.05
CA GLU A 196 -30.02 -7.08 13.25
C GLU A 196 -30.24 -5.88 12.33
N ALA A 197 -29.81 -4.67 12.65
CA ALA A 197 -30.20 -3.49 11.84
C ALA A 197 -29.04 -2.74 11.15
N LYS A 198 -27.76 -3.11 11.42
CA LYS A 198 -26.63 -2.23 11.13
C LYS A 198 -25.39 -2.92 10.53
N VAL A 199 -25.53 -4.08 9.90
CA VAL A 199 -24.36 -4.80 9.34
C VAL A 199 -23.59 -3.94 8.36
N GLY A 200 -24.25 -3.23 7.45
CA GLY A 200 -23.61 -2.35 6.49
C GLY A 200 -22.84 -1.21 7.16
N GLU A 201 -23.50 -0.48 8.05
CA GLU A 201 -22.88 0.63 8.82
C GLU A 201 -21.69 0.13 9.67
N LEU A 202 -21.82 -1.07 10.24
CA LEU A 202 -20.76 -1.69 11.04
C LEU A 202 -19.55 -2.04 10.19
N LEU A 203 -19.73 -2.62 9.00
CA LEU A 203 -18.64 -2.96 8.09
C LEU A 203 -17.93 -1.70 7.58
N GLU A 204 -18.67 -0.63 7.30
CA GLU A 204 -18.08 0.67 6.95
C GLU A 204 -17.29 1.28 8.12
N THR A 205 -17.83 1.20 9.33
CA THR A 205 -17.13 1.66 10.55
C THR A 205 -15.84 0.88 10.77
N ILE A 206 -15.88 -0.44 10.67
CA ILE A 206 -14.68 -1.30 10.79
C ILE A 206 -13.64 -0.92 9.72
N GLN A 207 -14.05 -0.75 8.47
CA GLN A 207 -13.15 -0.36 7.38
C GLN A 207 -12.45 0.98 7.70
N LYS A 208 -13.19 1.95 8.17
CA LYS A 208 -12.68 3.26 8.55
C LYS A 208 -11.76 3.18 9.78
N ASP A 209 -12.17 2.48 10.82
CA ASP A 209 -11.37 2.34 12.05
C ASP A 209 -10.04 1.63 11.77
N MET A 210 -10.03 0.64 10.89
CA MET A 210 -8.80 -0.04 10.46
C MET A 210 -7.87 0.92 9.73
N PHE A 211 -8.40 1.76 8.83
CA PHE A 211 -7.60 2.78 8.14
C PHE A 211 -7.04 3.82 9.12
N GLU A 212 -7.87 4.37 10.01
CA GLU A 212 -7.45 5.39 10.98
C GLU A 212 -6.40 4.83 11.96
N ARG A 213 -6.53 3.59 12.39
CA ARG A 213 -5.53 2.92 13.23
C ARG A 213 -4.19 2.75 12.49
N ALA A 214 -4.22 2.28 11.26
CA ALA A 214 -3.02 2.13 10.44
C ALA A 214 -2.38 3.49 10.12
N LYS A 215 -3.20 4.52 9.89
CA LYS A 215 -2.75 5.90 9.68
C LYS A 215 -2.09 6.47 10.93
N ALA A 216 -2.71 6.29 12.09
CA ALA A 216 -2.15 6.74 13.37
C ALA A 216 -0.80 6.06 13.67
N HIS A 217 -0.68 4.76 13.38
CA HIS A 217 0.58 4.03 13.47
C HIS A 217 1.64 4.63 12.55
N ARG A 218 1.35 4.81 11.26
CA ARG A 218 2.28 5.44 10.32
C ARG A 218 2.69 6.83 10.77
N ASP A 219 1.74 7.67 11.16
CA ASP A 219 1.99 9.07 11.52
C ASP A 219 2.83 9.17 12.80
N SER A 220 2.59 8.31 13.79
CA SER A 220 3.39 8.25 15.03
C SER A 220 4.81 7.69 14.82
N HIS A 221 5.04 6.97 13.71
CA HIS A 221 6.34 6.45 13.31
C HIS A 221 6.90 7.19 12.07
N THR A 222 6.51 8.45 11.89
CA THR A 222 7.06 9.33 10.87
C THR A 222 7.69 10.53 11.54
N HIS A 223 9.00 10.58 11.54
CA HIS A 223 9.80 11.57 12.26
C HIS A 223 10.50 12.53 11.28
N ALA A 224 10.82 13.72 11.72
CA ALA A 224 11.66 14.66 10.97
C ALA A 224 13.06 14.69 11.59
N ALA A 225 14.09 14.62 10.76
CA ALA A 225 15.48 14.80 11.18
C ALA A 225 16.07 16.07 10.55
N LEU A 226 16.63 16.94 11.38
CA LEU A 226 17.23 18.20 10.95
C LEU A 226 18.75 18.10 10.77
N ASN A 227 19.37 17.08 11.37
CA ASN A 227 20.80 16.81 11.32
C ASN A 227 21.08 15.29 11.33
N TRP A 228 22.36 14.95 11.11
CA TRP A 228 22.77 13.55 10.95
C TRP A 228 22.66 12.72 12.23
N ASP A 229 22.88 13.31 13.40
CA ASP A 229 22.78 12.58 14.66
C ASP A 229 21.32 12.25 15.00
N GLU A 230 20.40 13.19 14.78
CA GLU A 230 18.95 12.92 14.88
C GLU A 230 18.51 11.84 13.90
N PHE A 231 18.98 11.89 12.66
CA PHE A 231 18.65 10.90 11.63
C PHE A 231 19.05 9.49 12.06
N LYS A 232 20.30 9.32 12.50
CA LYS A 232 20.79 8.03 13.00
C LYS A 232 20.02 7.54 14.21
N ASN A 233 19.78 8.42 15.19
CA ASN A 233 19.02 8.08 16.38
C ASN A 233 17.61 7.57 16.05
N ILE A 234 16.90 8.24 15.15
CA ILE A 234 15.55 7.81 14.73
C ILE A 234 15.61 6.45 14.05
N ILE A 235 16.53 6.26 13.07
CA ILE A 235 16.66 4.99 12.35
C ILE A 235 17.00 3.82 13.27
N ASP A 236 17.80 4.04 14.31
CA ASP A 236 18.27 2.98 15.18
C ASP A 236 17.31 2.67 16.33
N ASN A 237 16.63 3.68 16.86
CA ASN A 237 15.87 3.53 18.10
C ASN A 237 14.35 3.67 17.96
N GLU A 238 13.85 4.45 16.97
CA GLU A 238 12.42 4.74 16.88
C GLU A 238 11.73 3.96 15.74
N GLN A 239 12.52 3.53 14.72
CA GLN A 239 12.02 2.87 13.51
C GLN A 239 11.04 3.75 12.71
N GLY A 240 10.56 3.26 11.56
CA GLY A 240 9.58 3.98 10.76
C GLY A 240 10.19 4.83 9.65
N PHE A 241 9.46 5.87 9.26
CA PHE A 241 9.90 6.82 8.24
C PHE A 241 10.65 7.99 8.86
N VAL A 242 11.71 8.43 8.18
CA VAL A 242 12.41 9.68 8.50
C VAL A 242 12.25 10.66 7.34
N LYS A 243 11.66 11.81 7.59
CA LYS A 243 11.65 12.95 6.68
C LYS A 243 12.93 13.74 6.89
N ALA A 244 13.71 13.94 5.84
CA ALA A 244 14.93 14.75 5.91
C ALA A 244 15.22 15.46 4.60
N MET A 245 15.94 16.58 4.69
CA MET A 245 16.39 17.33 3.52
C MET A 245 17.62 16.68 2.90
N TRP A 246 17.65 16.60 1.58
CA TRP A 246 18.68 15.91 0.80
C TRP A 246 19.23 16.80 -0.35
N CYS A 247 20.51 16.68 -0.63
CA CYS A 247 21.21 17.47 -1.65
C CYS A 247 20.96 17.04 -3.11
N GLY A 248 20.33 15.87 -3.32
CA GLY A 248 20.10 15.33 -4.67
C GLY A 248 21.26 14.55 -5.26
N GLU A 249 22.35 14.31 -4.51
CA GLU A 249 23.52 13.58 -5.02
C GLU A 249 23.44 12.08 -4.71
N THR A 250 23.61 11.23 -5.73
CA THR A 250 23.57 9.76 -5.60
C THR A 250 24.60 9.24 -4.60
N ALA A 251 25.83 9.79 -4.63
CA ALA A 251 26.87 9.39 -3.68
C ALA A 251 26.49 9.65 -2.22
N CYS A 252 25.72 10.72 -1.93
CA CYS A 252 25.21 11.00 -0.60
C CYS A 252 24.09 10.02 -0.21
N GLU A 253 23.22 9.66 -1.14
CA GLU A 253 22.19 8.63 -0.93
C GLU A 253 22.80 7.26 -0.63
N GLU A 254 23.89 6.91 -1.31
CA GLU A 254 24.63 5.66 -1.07
C GLU A 254 25.27 5.65 0.32
N ALA A 255 25.92 6.72 0.71
CA ALA A 255 26.54 6.85 2.02
C ALA A 255 25.50 6.72 3.15
N ILE A 256 24.34 7.37 3.04
CA ILE A 256 23.24 7.24 4.00
C ILE A 256 22.83 5.76 4.15
N LYS A 257 22.66 5.06 3.04
CA LYS A 257 22.27 3.65 3.05
C LYS A 257 23.35 2.75 3.67
N ASP A 258 24.60 2.96 3.32
CA ASP A 258 25.72 2.17 3.82
C ASP A 258 25.94 2.35 5.32
N GLU A 259 25.75 3.57 5.82
CA GLU A 259 25.94 3.87 7.23
C GLU A 259 24.76 3.46 8.13
N THR A 260 23.53 3.45 7.62
CA THR A 260 22.32 3.28 8.45
C THR A 260 21.41 2.12 8.04
N GLY A 261 21.62 1.57 6.84
CA GLY A 261 20.69 0.62 6.23
C GLY A 261 19.36 1.23 5.74
N ALA A 262 19.14 2.53 5.95
CA ALA A 262 17.96 3.23 5.46
C ALA A 262 18.18 3.70 4.01
N SER A 263 17.21 3.44 3.14
CA SER A 263 17.23 3.92 1.75
C SER A 263 16.18 5.00 1.54
N THR A 264 16.34 5.78 0.47
CA THR A 264 15.30 6.70 0.01
C THR A 264 14.06 5.91 -0.39
N ARG A 265 12.90 6.32 0.12
CA ARG A 265 11.62 5.69 -0.24
C ARG A 265 10.94 6.45 -1.36
N CYS A 266 10.72 7.73 -1.14
CA CYS A 266 10.24 8.63 -2.19
C CYS A 266 10.50 10.11 -1.83
N MET A 267 10.49 10.94 -2.85
CA MET A 267 10.34 12.38 -2.76
C MET A 267 8.83 12.67 -2.87
N PRO A 268 8.14 13.06 -1.79
CA PRO A 268 6.70 13.30 -1.83
C PRO A 268 6.36 14.50 -2.73
N PHE A 269 5.16 14.51 -3.29
CA PHE A 269 4.70 15.63 -4.11
C PHE A 269 4.57 16.93 -3.30
N ALA A 270 4.08 16.84 -2.07
CA ALA A 270 4.08 17.97 -1.13
C ALA A 270 5.43 18.05 -0.44
N GLN A 271 6.22 19.04 -0.79
CA GLN A 271 7.53 19.27 -0.21
C GLN A 271 7.42 20.14 1.05
N GLU A 272 8.06 19.71 2.13
CA GLU A 272 8.24 20.51 3.34
C GLU A 272 9.68 21.04 3.38
N HIS A 273 9.87 22.28 3.83
CA HIS A 273 11.19 22.83 4.05
C HIS A 273 11.58 22.61 5.52
N LEU A 274 12.43 21.62 5.77
CA LEU A 274 12.86 21.25 7.12
C LEU A 274 14.21 21.89 7.50
N SER A 275 15.11 22.09 6.51
CA SER A 275 16.45 22.63 6.70
C SER A 275 17.00 23.11 5.36
N ASP A 276 17.91 24.08 5.40
CA ASP A 276 18.62 24.57 4.20
C ASP A 276 19.71 23.60 3.71
N VAL A 277 20.11 22.66 4.57
CA VAL A 277 21.24 21.77 4.29
C VAL A 277 20.81 20.31 4.28
N CYS A 278 21.54 19.51 3.52
CA CYS A 278 21.39 18.06 3.47
C CYS A 278 21.70 17.45 4.84
N VAL A 279 20.83 16.58 5.30
CA VAL A 279 20.93 15.91 6.62
C VAL A 279 22.25 15.17 6.82
N HIS A 280 22.85 14.64 5.76
CA HIS A 280 24.10 13.86 5.82
C HIS A 280 25.34 14.71 5.52
N CYS A 281 25.41 15.34 4.35
CA CYS A 281 26.65 15.95 3.87
C CYS A 281 26.77 17.47 4.12
N GLY A 282 25.75 18.11 4.67
CA GLY A 282 25.73 19.54 4.94
C GLY A 282 25.71 20.48 3.72
N LYS A 283 25.72 19.94 2.48
CA LYS A 283 25.56 20.74 1.25
C LYS A 283 24.16 21.34 1.17
N PRO A 284 23.95 22.39 0.34
CA PRO A 284 22.60 22.93 0.14
C PRO A 284 21.61 21.84 -0.25
N ALA A 285 20.49 21.79 0.44
CA ALA A 285 19.45 20.82 0.21
C ALA A 285 18.58 21.20 -0.99
N LYS A 286 18.08 20.19 -1.72
CA LYS A 286 17.23 20.39 -2.90
C LYS A 286 15.82 19.84 -2.72
N LYS A 287 15.68 18.75 -1.97
CA LYS A 287 14.40 18.01 -1.81
C LYS A 287 14.26 17.46 -0.40
N MET A 288 13.04 17.45 0.09
CA MET A 288 12.66 16.63 1.24
C MET A 288 12.36 15.21 0.76
N VAL A 289 12.89 14.22 1.45
CA VAL A 289 12.80 12.80 1.11
C VAL A 289 12.33 12.00 2.32
N TYR A 290 11.53 10.98 2.08
CA TYR A 290 11.25 9.94 3.06
C TYR A 290 12.34 8.86 2.97
N PHE A 291 12.97 8.59 4.10
CA PHE A 291 13.92 7.49 4.29
C PHE A 291 13.30 6.43 5.19
N GLY A 292 13.82 5.20 5.08
CA GLY A 292 13.42 4.11 5.97
C GLY A 292 14.12 2.81 5.61
N ARG A 293 14.23 1.91 6.59
CA ARG A 293 14.63 0.52 6.32
C ARG A 293 13.48 -0.17 5.60
N ALA A 294 13.79 -1.02 4.64
CA ALA A 294 12.81 -1.71 3.79
C ALA A 294 13.07 -3.20 3.73
N TYR A 295 12.07 -3.97 3.32
CA TYR A 295 12.17 -5.41 3.07
C TYR A 295 12.96 -5.74 1.83
#